data_0054d79c06133129e72f532a9b36a2e2
#
_entry.id   0054d79c06133129e72f532a9b36a2e2
#
_cell.length_a   1.000
_cell.length_b   1.000
_cell.length_c   1.000
_cell.angle_alpha   90.00
_cell.angle_beta   90.00
_cell.angle_gamma   90.00
#
_symmetry.space_group_name_H-M   'P 1'
#
loop_
_entity.id
_entity.type
_entity.pdbx_description
1 polymer ?
#
loop_
_entity_poly.entity_id
_entity_poly.type
_entity_poly.pdbx_seq_one_letter_code
_entity_poly.pdbx_strand_id
1 'polypeptide(L)'
;MPPDGRLRVKFWGTRGSIPVAMTSGEVRRKLVSALMRASGRKLETPEQAAAFLERELDFAGSHTFGGNSSCVEIITGRRDYVLCDLGSGARVFGNEVLATRGPSGQRFHAFMSHAHLDHIMGFPFFMPVYTAGNHIRIYGCHAELEEAFRGQHAAPFFPVDFSRLPATIDFVRLEPDRDYEIAGLRVRPKLQRHGGDSYGYRFEANDQVVVYSSDAEHKQDDLAEIKAFAEFFRDADLVIFDSQYSLAEATSIKEDWGHSSNVVGLELCQMAGAKRLCLYHHEPVSDDERIAALLAETRRLEEITRADRRVEILAAYDGMEIAL
;
A
#
# COMPACT_ATOMS: atom_id res chain seq x y z
N MET A 1 16.28 0.74 16.37
CA MET A 1 16.42 -0.27 15.30
C MET A 1 15.58 -1.46 15.70
N PRO A 2 14.86 -2.13 14.75
CA PRO A 2 14.47 -3.49 15.02
C PRO A 2 15.73 -4.23 15.49
N PRO A 3 15.65 -5.09 16.47
CA PRO A 3 16.84 -5.73 17.08
C PRO A 3 17.62 -6.60 16.09
N ASP A 4 17.09 -6.85 14.89
CA ASP A 4 17.65 -7.73 13.87
C ASP A 4 18.11 -7.01 12.58
N GLY A 5 17.95 -5.68 12.47
CA GLY A 5 18.34 -4.88 11.30
C GLY A 5 17.48 -5.13 10.04
N ARG A 6 16.36 -5.87 10.15
CA ARG A 6 15.51 -6.23 9.04
C ARG A 6 14.55 -5.12 8.65
N LEU A 7 14.24 -5.03 7.36
CA LEU A 7 13.15 -4.17 6.87
C LEU A 7 11.80 -4.73 7.33
N ARG A 8 10.87 -3.84 7.62
CA ARG A 8 9.46 -4.15 7.82
C ARG A 8 8.63 -3.22 6.96
N VAL A 9 7.48 -3.68 6.59
CA VAL A 9 6.49 -2.88 5.83
C VAL A 9 5.21 -2.81 6.64
N LYS A 10 4.65 -1.60 6.77
CA LYS A 10 3.37 -1.39 7.44
C LYS A 10 2.41 -0.64 6.53
N PHE A 11 1.20 -1.16 6.42
CA PHE A 11 0.15 -0.60 5.59
C PHE A 11 -0.76 0.31 6.41
N TRP A 12 -0.87 1.57 6.02
CA TRP A 12 -1.72 2.57 6.67
C TRP A 12 -2.98 2.86 5.87
N GLY A 13 -2.99 2.49 4.58
CA GLY A 13 -4.10 2.56 3.67
C GLY A 13 -3.88 1.65 2.47
N THR A 14 -4.90 0.91 2.09
CA THR A 14 -4.82 -0.20 1.11
C THR A 14 -5.86 -0.13 0.01
N ARG A 15 -6.79 0.83 0.07
CA ARG A 15 -7.84 1.04 -0.93
C ARG A 15 -7.32 1.83 -2.12
N GLY A 16 -7.81 1.47 -3.30
CA GLY A 16 -7.63 2.21 -4.53
C GLY A 16 -8.72 3.24 -4.77
N SER A 17 -8.43 4.21 -5.62
CA SER A 17 -9.33 5.23 -6.15
C SER A 17 -9.99 6.15 -5.12
N ILE A 18 -10.50 5.64 -4.00
CA ILE A 18 -11.18 6.42 -2.96
C ILE A 18 -11.20 5.66 -1.62
N PRO A 19 -11.13 6.35 -0.47
CA PRO A 19 -11.36 5.72 0.83
C PRO A 19 -12.76 5.13 0.95
N VAL A 20 -12.87 3.97 1.56
CA VAL A 20 -14.13 3.23 1.71
C VAL A 20 -14.40 2.94 3.19
N ALA A 21 -15.45 3.52 3.74
CA ALA A 21 -15.88 3.22 5.10
C ALA A 21 -16.76 1.96 5.13
N MET A 22 -16.52 1.07 6.08
CA MET A 22 -17.45 -0.03 6.36
C MET A 22 -18.81 0.54 6.81
N THR A 23 -19.89 0.09 6.19
CA THR A 23 -21.24 0.52 6.53
C THR A 23 -21.76 -0.11 7.81
N SER A 24 -22.73 0.53 8.47
CA SER A 24 -23.39 -0.06 9.65
C SER A 24 -24.06 -1.41 9.35
N GLY A 25 -24.54 -1.60 8.10
CA GLY A 25 -25.11 -2.87 7.65
C GLY A 25 -24.08 -3.99 7.59
N GLU A 26 -22.87 -3.71 7.11
CA GLU A 26 -21.76 -4.68 7.06
C GLU A 26 -21.29 -5.05 8.45
N VAL A 27 -21.08 -4.07 9.33
CA VAL A 27 -20.77 -4.35 10.75
C VAL A 27 -21.83 -5.25 11.38
N ARG A 28 -23.12 -4.94 11.17
CA ARG A 28 -24.21 -5.76 11.69
C ARG A 28 -24.19 -7.19 11.13
N ARG A 29 -23.93 -7.37 9.82
CA ARG A 29 -23.84 -8.71 9.21
C ARG A 29 -22.75 -9.55 9.85
N LYS A 30 -21.55 -8.98 10.05
CA LYS A 30 -20.42 -9.64 10.71
C LYS A 30 -20.78 -10.05 12.14
N LEU A 31 -21.37 -9.15 12.91
CA LEU A 31 -21.81 -9.44 14.29
C LEU A 31 -22.85 -10.57 14.34
N VAL A 32 -23.86 -10.54 13.46
CA VAL A 32 -24.87 -11.60 13.37
C VAL A 32 -24.22 -12.94 13.01
N SER A 33 -23.32 -12.97 12.01
CA SER A 33 -22.60 -14.17 11.60
C SER A 33 -21.79 -14.75 12.76
N ALA A 34 -21.03 -13.91 13.47
CA ALA A 34 -20.23 -14.30 14.64
C ALA A 34 -21.10 -14.90 15.75
N LEU A 35 -22.22 -14.24 16.10
CA LEU A 35 -23.15 -14.70 17.10
C LEU A 35 -23.82 -16.04 16.72
N MET A 36 -24.19 -16.22 15.46
CA MET A 36 -24.75 -17.48 14.98
C MET A 36 -23.76 -18.65 15.06
N ARG A 37 -22.49 -18.41 14.76
CA ARG A 37 -21.40 -19.40 14.90
C ARG A 37 -21.10 -19.71 16.37
N ALA A 38 -21.25 -18.71 17.26
CA ALA A 38 -21.09 -18.89 18.70
C ALA A 38 -22.29 -19.58 19.39
N SER A 39 -23.38 -19.83 18.66
CA SER A 39 -24.58 -20.42 19.23
C SER A 39 -24.27 -21.76 19.90
N GLY A 40 -24.74 -21.93 21.15
CA GLY A 40 -24.46 -23.10 21.97
C GLY A 40 -23.04 -23.16 22.58
N ARG A 41 -22.18 -22.18 22.33
CA ARG A 41 -20.87 -22.06 22.94
C ARG A 41 -20.94 -21.20 24.20
N LYS A 42 -20.19 -21.57 25.23
CA LYS A 42 -20.07 -20.82 26.46
C LYS A 42 -18.79 -19.98 26.38
N LEU A 43 -18.95 -18.66 26.17
CA LEU A 43 -17.87 -17.67 26.11
C LEU A 43 -18.03 -16.78 27.35
N GLU A 44 -17.20 -17.02 28.37
CA GLU A 44 -17.33 -16.35 29.67
C GLU A 44 -16.37 -15.19 29.85
N THR A 45 -15.31 -15.12 29.03
CA THR A 45 -14.30 -14.06 29.11
C THR A 45 -14.02 -13.46 27.74
N PRO A 46 -13.52 -12.20 27.68
CA PRO A 46 -13.07 -11.57 26.43
C PRO A 46 -12.01 -12.40 25.69
N GLU A 47 -11.11 -13.06 26.41
CA GLU A 47 -10.04 -13.89 25.83
C GLU A 47 -10.62 -15.14 25.14
N GLN A 48 -11.64 -15.76 25.75
CA GLN A 48 -12.35 -16.89 25.12
C GLN A 48 -13.10 -16.43 23.87
N ALA A 49 -13.72 -15.25 23.90
CA ALA A 49 -14.39 -14.67 22.75
C ALA A 49 -13.38 -14.34 21.62
N ALA A 50 -12.23 -13.74 21.95
CA ALA A 50 -11.18 -13.45 20.98
C ALA A 50 -10.64 -14.75 20.34
N ALA A 51 -10.32 -15.77 21.15
CA ALA A 51 -9.84 -17.05 20.65
C ALA A 51 -10.92 -17.79 19.80
N PHE A 52 -12.20 -17.57 20.07
CA PHE A 52 -13.28 -18.07 19.23
C PHE A 52 -13.29 -17.38 17.86
N LEU A 53 -13.20 -16.04 17.83
CA LEU A 53 -13.15 -15.27 16.56
C LEU A 53 -11.98 -15.71 15.69
N GLU A 54 -10.79 -15.88 16.27
CA GLU A 54 -9.58 -16.29 15.55
C GLU A 54 -9.68 -17.71 14.96
N ARG A 55 -10.36 -18.63 15.62
CA ARG A 55 -10.42 -20.04 15.18
C ARG A 55 -11.61 -20.37 14.29
N GLU A 56 -12.73 -19.72 14.50
CA GLU A 56 -14.00 -20.12 13.89
C GLU A 56 -14.46 -19.19 12.77
N LEU A 57 -13.84 -18.00 12.67
CA LEU A 57 -14.11 -17.03 11.61
C LEU A 57 -12.85 -16.82 10.76
N ASP A 58 -13.05 -16.61 9.48
CA ASP A 58 -12.00 -16.12 8.60
C ASP A 58 -11.72 -14.63 8.84
N PHE A 59 -10.71 -14.11 8.15
CA PHE A 59 -10.35 -12.70 8.29
C PHE A 59 -11.50 -11.78 7.89
N ALA A 60 -12.19 -12.07 6.79
CA ALA A 60 -13.31 -11.25 6.32
C ALA A 60 -14.48 -11.22 7.32
N GLY A 61 -14.71 -12.32 8.07
CA GLY A 61 -15.76 -12.41 9.08
C GLY A 61 -15.42 -11.73 10.40
N SER A 62 -14.14 -11.68 10.79
CA SER A 62 -13.68 -11.17 12.09
C SER A 62 -13.01 -9.82 12.02
N HIS A 63 -12.46 -9.41 10.86
CA HIS A 63 -11.68 -8.19 10.63
C HIS A 63 -12.20 -7.43 9.40
N THR A 64 -11.47 -6.40 8.98
CA THR A 64 -11.66 -5.70 7.71
C THR A 64 -10.32 -5.48 7.02
N PHE A 65 -10.32 -5.49 5.68
CA PHE A 65 -9.14 -5.09 4.91
C PHE A 65 -8.86 -3.58 4.98
N GLY A 66 -9.75 -2.80 5.60
CA GLY A 66 -9.55 -1.39 5.84
C GLY A 66 -10.27 -0.50 4.83
N GLY A 67 -10.15 0.79 5.05
CA GLY A 67 -10.87 1.79 4.26
C GLY A 67 -10.04 3.00 3.87
N ASN A 68 -8.80 3.12 4.30
CA ASN A 68 -7.93 4.22 3.89
C ASN A 68 -7.31 3.97 2.51
N SER A 69 -7.12 5.04 1.73
CA SER A 69 -6.41 5.00 0.46
C SER A 69 -4.89 5.02 0.66
N SER A 70 -4.18 4.77 -0.42
CA SER A 70 -2.77 4.38 -0.51
C SER A 70 -1.81 5.11 0.41
N CYS A 71 -1.25 4.38 1.40
CA CYS A 71 -0.13 4.83 2.22
C CYS A 71 0.59 3.62 2.83
N VAL A 72 1.86 3.45 2.50
CA VAL A 72 2.68 2.33 2.97
C VAL A 72 3.96 2.84 3.59
N GLU A 73 4.34 2.34 4.76
CA GLU A 73 5.58 2.67 5.44
C GLU A 73 6.62 1.56 5.24
N ILE A 74 7.83 1.95 4.83
CA ILE A 74 9.02 1.08 4.81
C ILE A 74 9.84 1.37 6.07
N ILE A 75 9.78 0.48 7.05
CA ILE A 75 10.44 0.64 8.35
C ILE A 75 11.86 0.10 8.24
N THR A 76 12.84 1.02 8.23
CA THR A 76 14.26 0.71 8.10
C THR A 76 14.97 0.47 9.44
N GLY A 77 14.27 0.68 10.55
CA GLY A 77 14.86 0.72 11.88
C GLY A 77 15.71 1.97 12.15
N ARG A 78 15.83 2.88 11.19
CA ARG A 78 16.46 4.19 11.35
C ARG A 78 15.48 5.18 11.99
N ARG A 79 15.95 6.39 12.23
CA ARG A 79 15.13 7.44 12.86
C ARG A 79 14.14 8.08 11.87
N ASP A 80 14.45 8.05 10.60
CA ASP A 80 13.68 8.68 9.54
C ASP A 80 12.53 7.76 9.10
N TYR A 81 11.40 8.33 8.76
CA TYR A 81 10.25 7.64 8.21
C TYR A 81 10.31 7.60 6.68
N VAL A 82 10.02 6.45 6.10
CA VAL A 82 9.95 6.27 4.65
C VAL A 82 8.55 5.81 4.29
N LEU A 83 7.89 6.53 3.40
CA LEU A 83 6.51 6.31 2.99
C LEU A 83 6.43 6.15 1.48
N CYS A 84 5.52 5.32 1.01
CA CYS A 84 5.03 5.30 -0.35
C CYS A 84 3.60 5.82 -0.33
N ASP A 85 3.37 6.91 -1.05
CA ASP A 85 2.14 7.68 -1.16
C ASP A 85 1.60 8.27 0.16
N LEU A 86 0.78 9.31 0.00
CA LEU A 86 0.18 10.10 1.08
C LEU A 86 -1.35 10.19 0.90
N GLY A 87 -1.97 9.06 0.57
CA GLY A 87 -3.42 8.92 0.59
C GLY A 87 -4.00 9.06 2.01
N SER A 88 -5.27 8.75 2.20
CA SER A 88 -5.95 9.02 3.47
C SER A 88 -5.32 8.28 4.67
N GLY A 89 -4.59 7.18 4.43
CA GLY A 89 -3.80 6.48 5.44
C GLY A 89 -2.72 7.34 6.11
N ALA A 90 -2.19 8.36 5.40
CA ALA A 90 -1.19 9.28 5.95
C ALA A 90 -1.70 10.04 7.19
N ARG A 91 -3.02 10.31 7.28
CA ARG A 91 -3.62 10.90 8.48
C ARG A 91 -3.46 9.99 9.70
N VAL A 92 -3.70 8.70 9.53
CA VAL A 92 -3.59 7.71 10.62
C VAL A 92 -2.14 7.57 11.04
N PHE A 93 -1.24 7.40 10.07
CA PHE A 93 0.20 7.36 10.30
C PHE A 93 0.72 8.60 11.03
N GLY A 94 0.35 9.80 10.59
CA GLY A 94 0.79 11.05 11.22
C GLY A 94 0.37 11.15 12.69
N ASN A 95 -0.85 10.74 13.02
CA ASN A 95 -1.34 10.69 14.38
C ASN A 95 -0.57 9.68 15.25
N GLU A 96 -0.24 8.51 14.70
CA GLU A 96 0.58 7.51 15.40
C GLU A 96 1.99 8.05 15.71
N VAL A 97 2.62 8.76 14.75
CA VAL A 97 3.92 9.39 14.97
C VAL A 97 3.85 10.43 16.10
N LEU A 98 2.83 11.28 16.10
CA LEU A 98 2.66 12.28 17.17
C LEU A 98 2.50 11.61 18.54
N ALA A 99 1.73 10.53 18.62
CA ALA A 99 1.49 9.81 19.86
C ALA A 99 2.74 9.09 20.39
N THR A 100 3.58 8.56 19.50
CA THR A 100 4.70 7.68 19.88
C THR A 100 6.07 8.35 19.91
N ARG A 101 6.30 9.36 19.06
CA ARG A 101 7.62 10.02 18.88
C ARG A 101 7.62 11.50 19.22
N GLY A 102 6.44 12.05 19.52
CA GLY A 102 6.26 13.47 19.77
C GLY A 102 6.11 14.31 18.49
N PRO A 103 5.72 15.60 18.64
CA PRO A 103 5.23 16.41 17.53
C PRO A 103 6.32 16.97 16.61
N SER A 104 7.56 17.15 17.06
CA SER A 104 8.58 17.88 16.30
C SER A 104 9.91 17.14 16.19
N GLY A 105 10.76 17.60 15.26
CA GLY A 105 12.09 17.03 15.00
C GLY A 105 12.05 15.73 14.22
N GLN A 106 10.94 15.43 13.56
CA GLN A 106 10.76 14.24 12.76
C GLN A 106 11.15 14.49 11.29
N ARG A 107 11.67 13.46 10.63
CA ARG A 107 12.03 13.51 9.21
C ARG A 107 11.27 12.45 8.44
N PHE A 108 10.65 12.87 7.34
CA PHE A 108 9.80 12.04 6.49
C PHE A 108 10.32 12.07 5.06
N HIS A 109 10.38 10.91 4.43
CA HIS A 109 10.74 10.70 3.04
C HIS A 109 9.55 10.03 2.37
N ALA A 110 8.73 10.79 1.64
CA ALA A 110 7.54 10.30 0.94
C ALA A 110 7.86 10.11 -0.55
N PHE A 111 7.75 8.89 -1.05
CA PHE A 111 7.92 8.53 -2.45
C PHE A 111 6.55 8.44 -3.11
N MET A 112 6.28 9.33 -4.04
CA MET A 112 4.98 9.43 -4.70
C MET A 112 4.97 8.63 -5.98
N SER A 113 4.04 7.67 -6.07
CA SER A 113 3.81 6.95 -7.33
C SER A 113 3.30 7.89 -8.41
N HIS A 114 2.30 8.70 -8.09
CA HIS A 114 1.73 9.75 -8.94
C HIS A 114 0.86 10.70 -8.12
N ALA A 115 0.15 11.63 -8.77
CA ALA A 115 -0.58 12.69 -8.10
C ALA A 115 -2.12 12.55 -8.16
N HIS A 116 -2.68 11.35 -8.41
CA HIS A 116 -4.11 11.14 -8.27
C HIS A 116 -4.55 11.36 -6.82
N LEU A 117 -5.81 11.75 -6.65
CA LEU A 117 -6.32 12.22 -5.34
C LEU A 117 -6.15 11.19 -4.24
N ASP A 118 -6.40 9.92 -4.50
CA ASP A 118 -6.29 8.84 -3.51
C ASP A 118 -4.85 8.57 -3.04
N HIS A 119 -3.84 9.10 -3.76
CA HIS A 119 -2.43 9.04 -3.38
C HIS A 119 -1.92 10.30 -2.68
N ILE A 120 -2.63 11.43 -2.77
CA ILE A 120 -2.20 12.70 -2.16
C ILE A 120 -3.19 13.28 -1.14
N MET A 121 -4.46 12.83 -1.12
CA MET A 121 -5.54 13.45 -0.34
C MET A 121 -5.36 13.42 1.17
N GLY A 122 -4.49 12.58 1.67
CA GLY A 122 -4.18 12.51 3.11
C GLY A 122 -3.20 13.59 3.56
N PHE A 123 -2.45 14.19 2.65
CA PHE A 123 -1.43 15.18 2.99
C PHE A 123 -2.00 16.41 3.72
N PRO A 124 -3.14 17.01 3.35
CA PRO A 124 -3.75 18.10 4.11
C PRO A 124 -4.13 17.73 5.55
N PHE A 125 -4.24 16.46 5.86
CA PHE A 125 -4.58 15.91 7.17
C PHE A 125 -3.40 15.20 7.85
N PHE A 126 -2.22 15.28 7.25
CA PHE A 126 -0.98 14.73 7.78
C PHE A 126 -0.42 15.69 8.85
N MET A 127 -0.80 15.47 10.08
CA MET A 127 -0.52 16.40 11.19
C MET A 127 0.93 16.86 11.32
N PRO A 128 1.96 16.06 11.00
CA PRO A 128 3.36 16.52 11.03
C PRO A 128 3.66 17.77 10.20
N VAL A 129 2.90 18.08 9.12
CA VAL A 129 3.13 19.29 8.30
C VAL A 129 2.79 20.58 9.05
N TYR A 130 1.93 20.48 10.10
CA TYR A 130 1.53 21.61 10.93
C TYR A 130 2.44 21.84 12.15
N THR A 131 3.58 21.18 12.20
CA THR A 131 4.50 21.28 13.33
C THR A 131 5.87 21.77 12.87
N ALA A 132 6.28 22.93 13.37
CA ALA A 132 7.61 23.49 13.10
C ALA A 132 8.71 22.55 13.61
N GLY A 133 9.81 22.49 12.87
CA GLY A 133 10.94 21.60 13.15
C GLY A 133 10.82 20.21 12.54
N ASN A 134 9.70 19.87 11.93
CA ASN A 134 9.59 18.69 11.08
C ASN A 134 10.10 18.98 9.66
N HIS A 135 10.65 17.97 9.01
CA HIS A 135 11.14 18.05 7.64
C HIS A 135 10.52 16.93 6.80
N ILE A 136 9.76 17.30 5.79
CA ILE A 136 9.09 16.40 4.86
C ILE A 136 9.74 16.56 3.49
N ARG A 137 10.33 15.49 2.97
CA ARG A 137 10.83 15.43 1.60
C ARG A 137 9.91 14.56 0.76
N ILE A 138 9.37 15.14 -0.29
CA ILE A 138 8.45 14.49 -1.22
C ILE A 138 9.23 14.22 -2.50
N TYR A 139 9.42 12.94 -2.80
CA TYR A 139 10.12 12.46 -3.98
C TYR A 139 9.13 11.98 -5.03
N GLY A 140 9.39 12.27 -6.29
CA GLY A 140 8.59 11.74 -7.41
C GLY A 140 9.22 12.08 -8.75
N CYS A 141 8.71 11.46 -9.81
CA CYS A 141 9.26 11.68 -11.16
C CYS A 141 8.44 12.69 -11.98
N HIS A 142 7.22 13.03 -11.56
CA HIS A 142 6.38 14.00 -12.24
C HIS A 142 6.87 15.44 -12.03
N ALA A 143 6.82 16.24 -13.10
CA ALA A 143 7.20 17.67 -13.04
C ALA A 143 6.18 18.47 -12.23
N GLU A 144 4.91 18.08 -12.27
CA GLU A 144 3.74 18.74 -11.69
C GLU A 144 3.50 18.39 -10.22
N LEU A 145 4.36 17.54 -9.62
CA LEU A 145 4.13 17.00 -8.28
C LEU A 145 3.95 18.09 -7.22
N GLU A 146 4.83 19.11 -7.21
CA GLU A 146 4.71 20.24 -6.28
C GLU A 146 3.42 21.03 -6.50
N GLU A 147 3.04 21.25 -7.77
CA GLU A 147 1.81 21.97 -8.12
C GLU A 147 0.57 21.23 -7.61
N ALA A 148 0.52 19.90 -7.75
CA ALA A 148 -0.57 19.07 -7.26
C ALA A 148 -0.74 19.19 -5.72
N PHE A 149 0.37 19.13 -4.97
CA PHE A 149 0.33 19.28 -3.50
C PHE A 149 -0.07 20.69 -3.08
N ARG A 150 0.42 21.74 -3.75
CA ARG A 150 0.02 23.12 -3.48
C ARG A 150 -1.43 23.37 -3.85
N GLY A 151 -1.89 22.81 -4.97
CA GLY A 151 -3.26 22.95 -5.45
C GLY A 151 -4.30 22.41 -4.47
N GLN A 152 -4.09 21.25 -3.87
CA GLN A 152 -5.03 20.72 -2.88
C GLN A 152 -5.07 21.54 -1.57
N HIS A 153 -4.01 22.30 -1.25
CA HIS A 153 -3.93 23.22 -0.12
C HIS A 153 -4.34 24.66 -0.46
N ALA A 154 -4.92 24.89 -1.61
CA ALA A 154 -5.38 26.21 -2.05
C ALA A 154 -6.89 26.36 -1.92
N ALA A 155 -7.36 27.60 -1.72
CA ALA A 155 -8.78 27.92 -1.84
C ALA A 155 -9.26 27.62 -3.28
N PRO A 156 -10.47 27.10 -3.49
CA PRO A 156 -11.52 26.85 -2.48
C PRO A 156 -11.45 25.45 -1.83
N PHE A 157 -10.43 24.63 -2.13
CA PHE A 157 -10.39 23.21 -1.75
C PHE A 157 -10.02 23.00 -0.29
N PHE A 158 -9.13 23.83 0.26
CA PHE A 158 -8.67 23.68 1.63
C PHE A 158 -8.49 25.04 2.34
N PRO A 159 -8.82 25.13 3.65
CA PRO A 159 -8.79 26.42 4.37
C PRO A 159 -7.38 26.89 4.76
N VAL A 160 -6.40 26.01 4.81
CA VAL A 160 -5.00 26.35 5.14
C VAL A 160 -4.17 26.34 3.87
N ASP A 161 -3.69 27.50 3.46
CA ASP A 161 -2.79 27.61 2.32
C ASP A 161 -1.44 26.92 2.57
N PHE A 162 -0.87 26.28 1.54
CA PHE A 162 0.39 25.55 1.62
C PHE A 162 1.53 26.40 2.20
N SER A 163 1.58 27.69 1.87
CA SER A 163 2.62 28.61 2.35
C SER A 163 2.58 28.88 3.86
N ARG A 164 1.49 28.49 4.53
CA ARG A 164 1.31 28.64 5.97
C ARG A 164 1.73 27.40 6.76
N LEU A 165 2.13 26.33 6.09
CA LEU A 165 2.60 25.11 6.76
C LEU A 165 3.94 25.38 7.44
N PRO A 166 4.06 25.17 8.78
CA PRO A 166 5.26 25.52 9.53
C PRO A 166 6.40 24.49 9.40
N ALA A 167 6.14 23.29 8.89
CA ALA A 167 7.17 22.32 8.61
C ALA A 167 8.00 22.72 7.37
N THR A 168 9.24 22.25 7.29
CA THR A 168 10.03 22.36 6.07
C THR A 168 9.58 21.28 5.10
N ILE A 169 9.19 21.67 3.90
CA ILE A 169 8.70 20.74 2.86
C ILE A 169 9.51 20.96 1.60
N ASP A 170 10.24 19.93 1.17
CA ASP A 170 11.06 19.93 -0.05
C ASP A 170 10.47 18.96 -1.06
N PHE A 171 10.40 19.36 -2.33
CA PHE A 171 10.09 18.50 -3.46
C PHE A 171 11.37 18.13 -4.19
N VAL A 172 11.59 16.84 -4.41
CA VAL A 172 12.79 16.31 -5.04
C VAL A 172 12.40 15.48 -6.25
N ARG A 173 12.73 15.96 -7.44
CA ARG A 173 12.48 15.24 -8.68
C ARG A 173 13.49 14.11 -8.86
N LEU A 174 12.99 12.90 -9.08
CA LEU A 174 13.77 11.72 -9.45
C LEU A 174 13.68 11.45 -10.95
N GLU A 175 14.66 10.74 -11.48
CA GLU A 175 14.66 10.20 -12.85
C GLU A 175 14.40 8.70 -12.80
N PRO A 176 13.46 8.15 -13.61
CA PRO A 176 13.22 6.72 -13.65
C PRO A 176 14.48 5.93 -14.06
N ASP A 177 14.55 4.67 -13.63
CA ASP A 177 15.64 3.73 -13.88
C ASP A 177 17.03 4.18 -13.35
N ARG A 178 17.07 5.18 -12.48
CA ARG A 178 18.29 5.66 -11.81
C ARG A 178 18.29 5.28 -10.33
N ASP A 179 19.46 4.91 -9.81
CA ASP A 179 19.65 4.58 -8.40
C ASP A 179 19.94 5.82 -7.55
N TYR A 180 19.30 5.87 -6.37
CA TYR A 180 19.47 6.92 -5.37
C TYR A 180 19.71 6.32 -3.99
N GLU A 181 20.57 6.96 -3.19
CA GLU A 181 20.75 6.63 -1.77
C GLU A 181 19.94 7.61 -0.93
N ILE A 182 18.81 7.16 -0.39
CA ILE A 182 17.89 8.02 0.37
C ILE A 182 17.47 7.29 1.66
N ALA A 183 17.57 7.97 2.79
CA ALA A 183 17.22 7.43 4.12
C ALA A 183 17.89 6.08 4.44
N GLY A 184 19.05 5.80 3.83
CA GLY A 184 19.79 4.55 3.98
C GLY A 184 19.24 3.37 3.21
N LEU A 185 18.41 3.65 2.22
CA LEU A 185 17.91 2.71 1.23
C LEU A 185 18.50 3.07 -0.14
N ARG A 186 18.85 2.06 -0.93
CA ARG A 186 19.00 2.22 -2.37
C ARG A 186 17.61 2.19 -2.98
N VAL A 187 17.25 3.25 -3.69
CA VAL A 187 15.92 3.45 -4.27
C VAL A 187 16.03 3.59 -5.77
N ARG A 188 15.24 2.82 -6.52
CA ARG A 188 15.13 2.94 -7.98
C ARG A 188 13.67 3.13 -8.37
N PRO A 189 13.29 4.28 -8.93
CA PRO A 189 11.97 4.46 -9.54
C PRO A 189 11.90 3.81 -10.91
N LYS A 190 10.71 3.31 -11.30
CA LYS A 190 10.44 2.75 -12.63
C LYS A 190 9.10 3.26 -13.13
N LEU A 191 9.07 3.72 -14.39
CA LEU A 191 7.84 4.13 -15.05
C LEU A 191 6.89 2.93 -15.21
N GLN A 192 5.63 3.16 -14.89
CA GLN A 192 4.50 2.22 -15.02
C GLN A 192 3.41 2.86 -15.89
N ARG A 193 2.70 2.02 -16.65
CA ARG A 193 1.58 2.46 -17.49
C ARG A 193 0.36 2.72 -16.60
N HIS A 194 -0.10 3.95 -16.60
CA HIS A 194 -1.30 4.38 -15.90
C HIS A 194 -1.82 5.67 -16.55
N GLY A 195 -3.04 6.11 -16.24
CA GLY A 195 -3.57 7.39 -16.73
C GLY A 195 -2.77 8.57 -16.19
N GLY A 196 -1.89 9.17 -17.03
CA GLY A 196 -0.95 10.24 -16.62
C GLY A 196 0.37 9.73 -16.05
N ASP A 197 0.73 8.51 -16.33
CA ASP A 197 1.88 7.78 -15.80
C ASP A 197 1.85 7.57 -14.27
N SER A 198 2.52 6.53 -13.82
CA SER A 198 2.79 6.22 -12.43
C SER A 198 4.21 5.71 -12.29
N TYR A 199 4.75 5.65 -11.09
CA TYR A 199 6.10 5.15 -10.85
C TYR A 199 6.11 4.16 -9.69
N GLY A 200 6.59 2.94 -9.97
CA GLY A 200 6.94 1.97 -8.95
C GLY A 200 8.30 2.30 -8.34
N TYR A 201 8.54 1.80 -7.14
CA TYR A 201 9.80 1.98 -6.43
C TYR A 201 10.34 0.65 -5.94
N ARG A 202 11.63 0.41 -6.22
CA ARG A 202 12.39 -0.70 -5.65
C ARG A 202 13.30 -0.16 -4.55
N PHE A 203 13.13 -0.68 -3.34
CA PHE A 203 13.91 -0.32 -2.15
C PHE A 203 14.79 -1.49 -1.74
N GLU A 204 16.07 -1.23 -1.53
CA GLU A 204 17.04 -2.23 -1.14
C GLU A 204 17.83 -1.77 0.10
N ALA A 205 17.94 -2.63 1.10
CA ALA A 205 18.85 -2.49 2.23
C ALA A 205 19.09 -3.84 2.90
N ASN A 206 20.29 -4.07 3.44
CA ASN A 206 20.62 -5.25 4.23
C ASN A 206 20.26 -6.58 3.54
N ASP A 207 20.55 -6.69 2.24
CA ASP A 207 20.21 -7.84 1.38
C ASP A 207 18.70 -8.14 1.30
N GLN A 208 17.86 -7.17 1.64
CA GLN A 208 16.41 -7.26 1.53
C GLN A 208 15.89 -6.28 0.50
N VAL A 209 14.85 -6.71 -0.21
CA VAL A 209 14.24 -5.97 -1.32
C VAL A 209 12.73 -5.87 -1.15
N VAL A 210 12.23 -4.63 -1.18
CA VAL A 210 10.79 -4.33 -1.26
C VAL A 210 10.51 -3.63 -2.58
N VAL A 211 9.49 -4.05 -3.29
CA VAL A 211 8.98 -3.35 -4.46
C VAL A 211 7.58 -2.83 -4.17
N TYR A 212 7.38 -1.54 -4.35
CA TYR A 212 6.08 -0.89 -4.37
C TYR A 212 5.69 -0.63 -5.82
N SER A 213 4.65 -1.30 -6.30
CA SER A 213 4.14 -1.22 -7.68
C SER A 213 2.62 -1.07 -7.63
N SER A 214 2.16 0.13 -7.25
CA SER A 214 0.76 0.53 -7.27
C SER A 214 0.43 1.22 -8.59
N ASP A 215 -0.84 1.16 -8.99
CA ASP A 215 -1.38 1.86 -10.16
C ASP A 215 -0.58 1.59 -11.44
N ALA A 216 -0.65 0.35 -11.87
CA ALA A 216 0.05 -0.11 -13.06
C ALA A 216 -0.81 -1.06 -13.89
N GLU A 217 -0.96 -0.79 -15.17
CA GLU A 217 -1.53 -1.71 -16.13
C GLU A 217 -0.40 -2.40 -16.92
N HIS A 218 -0.32 -3.72 -16.79
CA HIS A 218 0.67 -4.53 -17.53
C HIS A 218 -0.02 -5.26 -18.68
N LYS A 219 0.35 -4.92 -19.90
CA LYS A 219 -0.17 -5.60 -21.10
C LYS A 219 0.54 -6.94 -21.30
N GLN A 220 -0.24 -8.02 -21.41
CA GLN A 220 0.29 -9.39 -21.55
C GLN A 220 0.92 -9.66 -22.92
N ASP A 221 0.65 -8.86 -23.92
CA ASP A 221 1.21 -8.96 -25.27
C ASP A 221 2.55 -8.20 -25.44
N ASP A 222 2.95 -7.38 -24.47
CA ASP A 222 4.25 -6.70 -24.48
C ASP A 222 5.32 -7.50 -23.72
N LEU A 223 5.94 -8.45 -24.40
CA LEU A 223 7.00 -9.30 -23.81
C LEU A 223 8.24 -8.50 -23.34
N ALA A 224 8.51 -7.34 -23.91
CA ALA A 224 9.63 -6.51 -23.49
C ALA A 224 9.31 -5.82 -22.14
N GLU A 225 8.10 -5.31 -21.99
CA GLU A 225 7.60 -4.73 -20.75
C GLU A 225 7.57 -5.78 -19.63
N ILE A 226 7.00 -6.97 -19.90
CA ILE A 226 6.94 -8.10 -18.95
C ILE A 226 8.35 -8.45 -18.43
N LYS A 227 9.34 -8.60 -19.33
CA LYS A 227 10.72 -8.89 -18.93
C LYS A 227 11.34 -7.75 -18.10
N ALA A 228 11.07 -6.49 -18.45
CA ALA A 228 11.58 -5.34 -17.72
C ALA A 228 11.00 -5.26 -16.32
N PHE A 229 9.73 -5.63 -16.11
CA PHE A 229 9.12 -5.69 -14.78
C PHE A 229 9.53 -6.94 -13.99
N ALA A 230 9.69 -8.11 -14.63
CA ALA A 230 10.28 -9.27 -13.96
C ALA A 230 11.70 -8.96 -13.45
N GLU A 231 12.51 -8.22 -14.22
CA GLU A 231 13.82 -7.73 -13.77
C GLU A 231 13.71 -6.74 -12.61
N PHE A 232 12.76 -5.81 -12.65
CA PHE A 232 12.51 -4.83 -11.59
C PHE A 232 12.06 -5.51 -10.27
N PHE A 233 11.32 -6.62 -10.35
CA PHE A 233 10.87 -7.43 -9.21
C PHE A 233 11.87 -8.50 -8.79
N ARG A 234 12.98 -8.68 -9.51
CA ARG A 234 13.94 -9.78 -9.31
C ARG A 234 14.29 -9.97 -7.85
N ASP A 235 14.12 -11.21 -7.37
CA ASP A 235 14.48 -11.69 -6.03
C ASP A 235 13.89 -10.82 -4.89
N ALA A 236 12.78 -10.11 -5.12
CA ALA A 236 12.15 -9.29 -4.09
C ALA A 236 11.66 -10.15 -2.92
N ASP A 237 11.93 -9.69 -1.70
CA ASP A 237 11.37 -10.28 -0.49
C ASP A 237 9.86 -10.02 -0.38
N LEU A 238 9.42 -8.86 -0.91
CA LEU A 238 8.03 -8.46 -0.97
C LEU A 238 7.77 -7.58 -2.19
N VAL A 239 6.78 -7.95 -2.99
CA VAL A 239 6.18 -7.11 -4.03
C VAL A 239 4.80 -6.69 -3.55
N ILE A 240 4.58 -5.39 -3.39
CA ILE A 240 3.28 -4.77 -3.13
C ILE A 240 2.73 -4.39 -4.50
N PHE A 241 1.65 -5.03 -4.93
CA PHE A 241 1.21 -5.00 -6.32
C PHE A 241 -0.24 -4.58 -6.46
N ASP A 242 -0.51 -3.69 -7.41
CA ASP A 242 -1.86 -3.32 -7.82
C ASP A 242 -2.65 -4.54 -8.32
N SER A 243 -3.65 -4.92 -7.57
CA SER A 243 -4.52 -6.05 -7.85
C SER A 243 -5.98 -5.63 -7.75
N GLN A 244 -6.28 -4.46 -8.32
CA GLN A 244 -7.60 -3.85 -8.23
C GLN A 244 -8.66 -4.69 -8.92
N TYR A 245 -8.30 -5.37 -10.03
CA TYR A 245 -9.23 -6.12 -10.86
C TYR A 245 -8.97 -7.62 -10.84
N SER A 246 -10.01 -8.40 -11.11
CA SER A 246 -9.85 -9.78 -11.58
C SER A 246 -9.33 -9.79 -13.02
N LEU A 247 -8.75 -10.90 -13.47
CA LEU A 247 -8.28 -11.00 -14.87
C LEU A 247 -9.41 -10.74 -15.87
N ALA A 248 -10.61 -11.28 -15.61
CA ALA A 248 -11.77 -11.07 -16.47
C ALA A 248 -12.18 -9.60 -16.59
N GLU A 249 -12.10 -8.82 -15.50
CA GLU A 249 -12.38 -7.39 -15.51
C GLU A 249 -11.28 -6.61 -16.24
N ALA A 250 -10.01 -6.93 -15.97
CA ALA A 250 -8.86 -6.24 -16.57
C ALA A 250 -8.76 -6.43 -18.09
N THR A 251 -9.23 -7.58 -18.61
CA THR A 251 -9.20 -7.89 -20.05
C THR A 251 -10.53 -7.63 -20.79
N SER A 252 -11.46 -6.93 -20.17
CA SER A 252 -12.78 -6.68 -20.75
C SER A 252 -13.22 -5.22 -20.57
N ILE A 253 -14.15 -4.98 -19.66
CA ILE A 253 -14.76 -3.65 -19.47
C ILE A 253 -13.85 -2.60 -18.84
N LYS A 254 -12.75 -3.04 -18.20
CA LYS A 254 -11.79 -2.19 -17.49
C LYS A 254 -10.40 -2.18 -18.14
N GLU A 255 -10.30 -2.66 -19.38
CA GLU A 255 -9.09 -2.53 -20.19
C GLU A 255 -8.78 -1.03 -20.41
N ASP A 256 -7.50 -0.67 -20.34
CA ASP A 256 -7.01 0.71 -20.41
C ASP A 256 -7.45 1.64 -19.24
N TRP A 257 -7.93 1.08 -18.13
CA TRP A 257 -8.22 1.86 -16.93
C TRP A 257 -7.00 2.06 -16.02
N GLY A 258 -5.86 1.50 -16.41
CA GLY A 258 -4.56 1.73 -15.76
C GLY A 258 -4.29 0.88 -14.53
N HIS A 259 -5.00 -0.25 -14.36
CA HIS A 259 -4.81 -1.17 -13.25
C HIS A 259 -4.63 -2.61 -13.70
N SER A 260 -3.98 -3.41 -12.86
CA SER A 260 -3.67 -4.82 -13.14
C SER A 260 -4.59 -5.78 -12.38
N SER A 261 -4.36 -7.07 -12.65
CA SER A 261 -5.02 -8.17 -11.97
C SER A 261 -4.05 -8.94 -11.07
N ASN A 262 -4.64 -9.67 -10.12
CA ASN A 262 -3.94 -10.63 -9.27
C ASN A 262 -3.14 -11.68 -10.07
N VAL A 263 -3.64 -12.10 -11.23
CA VAL A 263 -2.99 -13.09 -12.11
C VAL A 263 -1.69 -12.54 -12.67
N VAL A 264 -1.72 -11.34 -13.24
CA VAL A 264 -0.53 -10.66 -13.78
C VAL A 264 0.54 -10.46 -12.70
N GLY A 265 0.13 -10.01 -11.50
CA GLY A 265 1.04 -9.86 -10.38
C GLY A 265 1.72 -11.17 -9.97
N LEU A 266 0.97 -12.27 -9.95
CA LEU A 266 1.51 -13.60 -9.65
C LEU A 266 2.52 -14.05 -10.72
N GLU A 267 2.17 -13.94 -12.00
CA GLU A 267 3.05 -14.33 -13.11
C GLU A 267 4.38 -13.55 -13.08
N LEU A 268 4.32 -12.23 -12.89
CA LEU A 268 5.52 -11.40 -12.77
C LEU A 268 6.38 -11.81 -11.56
N CYS A 269 5.76 -12.07 -10.40
CA CYS A 269 6.48 -12.53 -9.21
C CYS A 269 7.13 -13.91 -9.39
N GLN A 270 6.46 -14.85 -10.06
CA GLN A 270 7.03 -16.16 -10.37
C GLN A 270 8.21 -16.05 -11.34
N MET A 271 8.10 -15.25 -12.40
CA MET A 271 9.20 -14.97 -13.33
C MET A 271 10.39 -14.30 -12.66
N ALA A 272 10.12 -13.41 -11.73
CA ALA A 272 11.14 -12.64 -11.00
C ALA A 272 11.80 -13.43 -9.86
N GLY A 273 11.28 -14.58 -9.45
CA GLY A 273 11.72 -15.31 -8.26
C GLY A 273 11.42 -14.57 -6.95
N ALA A 274 10.40 -13.69 -6.94
CA ALA A 274 9.97 -12.98 -5.75
C ALA A 274 9.45 -13.94 -4.68
N LYS A 275 9.67 -13.63 -3.39
CA LYS A 275 9.28 -14.51 -2.28
C LYS A 275 7.83 -14.33 -1.86
N ARG A 276 7.34 -13.07 -1.88
CA ARG A 276 5.98 -12.72 -1.45
C ARG A 276 5.33 -11.73 -2.42
N LEU A 277 4.07 -11.98 -2.74
CA LEU A 277 3.17 -11.06 -3.44
C LEU A 277 2.11 -10.57 -2.46
N CYS A 278 2.00 -9.27 -2.28
CA CYS A 278 0.95 -8.63 -1.49
C CYS A 278 -0.03 -7.92 -2.42
N LEU A 279 -1.24 -8.46 -2.52
CA LEU A 279 -2.33 -7.84 -3.26
C LEU A 279 -2.71 -6.53 -2.57
N TYR A 280 -2.69 -5.45 -3.32
CA TYR A 280 -2.83 -4.08 -2.84
C TYR A 280 -3.77 -3.28 -3.74
N HIS A 281 -4.12 -2.06 -3.35
CA HIS A 281 -4.96 -1.14 -4.11
C HIS A 281 -6.35 -1.71 -4.39
N HIS A 282 -7.00 -2.22 -3.32
CA HIS A 282 -8.30 -2.90 -3.43
C HIS A 282 -9.39 -1.99 -3.98
N GLU A 283 -10.13 -2.49 -4.97
CA GLU A 283 -11.21 -1.76 -5.60
C GLU A 283 -12.26 -1.28 -4.59
N PRO A 284 -12.77 -0.03 -4.72
CA PRO A 284 -13.75 0.54 -3.77
C PRO A 284 -15.03 -0.27 -3.61
N VAL A 285 -15.50 -0.93 -4.67
CA VAL A 285 -16.73 -1.76 -4.64
C VAL A 285 -16.51 -3.15 -4.04
N SER A 286 -15.25 -3.53 -3.77
CA SER A 286 -14.93 -4.83 -3.16
C SER A 286 -15.11 -4.75 -1.66
N ASP A 287 -16.06 -5.51 -1.14
CA ASP A 287 -16.18 -5.78 0.30
C ASP A 287 -15.11 -6.77 0.79
N ASP A 288 -15.06 -7.00 2.09
CA ASP A 288 -14.05 -7.88 2.69
C ASP A 288 -14.15 -9.33 2.17
N GLU A 289 -15.36 -9.82 1.86
CA GLU A 289 -15.58 -11.16 1.34
C GLU A 289 -15.00 -11.31 -0.08
N ARG A 290 -15.17 -10.29 -0.93
CA ARG A 290 -14.63 -10.28 -2.28
C ARG A 290 -13.10 -10.21 -2.29
N ILE A 291 -12.48 -9.41 -1.40
CA ILE A 291 -11.02 -9.35 -1.26
C ILE A 291 -10.49 -10.71 -0.76
N ALA A 292 -11.13 -11.32 0.23
CA ALA A 292 -10.77 -12.64 0.72
C ALA A 292 -10.90 -13.72 -0.37
N ALA A 293 -11.93 -13.65 -1.19
CA ALA A 293 -12.12 -14.57 -2.32
C ALA A 293 -11.01 -14.40 -3.36
N LEU A 294 -10.62 -13.16 -3.72
CA LEU A 294 -9.51 -12.88 -4.63
C LEU A 294 -8.18 -13.43 -4.10
N LEU A 295 -7.93 -13.26 -2.79
CA LEU A 295 -6.76 -13.84 -2.13
C LEU A 295 -6.74 -15.37 -2.22
N ALA A 296 -7.89 -16.03 -1.96
CA ALA A 296 -8.01 -17.48 -2.02
C ALA A 296 -7.81 -18.00 -3.46
N GLU A 297 -8.38 -17.32 -4.45
CA GLU A 297 -8.19 -17.62 -5.88
C GLU A 297 -6.73 -17.50 -6.28
N THR A 298 -6.05 -16.41 -5.89
CA THR A 298 -4.63 -16.18 -6.21
C THR A 298 -3.74 -17.25 -5.57
N ARG A 299 -4.02 -17.65 -4.34
CA ARG A 299 -3.31 -18.76 -3.66
C ARG A 299 -3.51 -20.09 -4.40
N ARG A 300 -4.74 -20.35 -4.85
CA ARG A 300 -5.03 -21.55 -5.63
C ARG A 300 -4.32 -21.54 -6.98
N LEU A 301 -4.29 -20.40 -7.65
CA LEU A 301 -3.57 -20.24 -8.91
C LEU A 301 -2.07 -20.47 -8.69
N GLU A 302 -1.49 -19.91 -7.65
CA GLU A 302 -0.08 -20.12 -7.30
C GLU A 302 0.24 -21.61 -7.08
N GLU A 303 -0.60 -22.37 -6.38
CA GLU A 303 -0.42 -23.81 -6.21
C GLU A 303 -0.41 -24.58 -7.54
N ILE A 304 -1.24 -24.15 -8.51
CA ILE A 304 -1.37 -24.82 -9.82
C ILE A 304 -0.22 -24.44 -10.74
N THR A 305 0.23 -23.18 -10.73
CA THR A 305 1.23 -22.65 -11.68
C THR A 305 2.66 -22.65 -11.12
N ARG A 306 2.84 -22.99 -9.85
CA ARG A 306 4.16 -23.05 -9.21
C ARG A 306 5.11 -23.96 -9.97
N ALA A 307 6.25 -23.39 -10.38
CA ALA A 307 7.35 -24.15 -10.98
C ALA A 307 8.36 -24.58 -9.90
N ASP A 308 9.39 -23.77 -9.66
CA ASP A 308 10.50 -24.14 -8.77
C ASP A 308 10.35 -23.59 -7.34
N ARG A 309 9.81 -22.38 -7.21
CA ARG A 309 9.72 -21.67 -5.92
C ARG A 309 8.29 -21.26 -5.62
N ARG A 310 7.92 -21.35 -4.36
CA ARG A 310 6.64 -20.85 -3.86
C ARG A 310 6.70 -19.34 -3.74
N VAL A 311 5.65 -18.67 -4.22
CA VAL A 311 5.36 -17.27 -3.90
C VAL A 311 4.29 -17.25 -2.80
N GLU A 312 4.62 -16.68 -1.65
CA GLU A 312 3.62 -16.49 -0.59
C GLU A 312 2.66 -15.36 -0.97
N ILE A 313 1.35 -15.63 -0.97
CA ILE A 313 0.34 -14.66 -1.37
C ILE A 313 -0.34 -14.07 -0.13
N LEU A 314 -0.30 -12.75 -0.05
CA LEU A 314 -0.91 -11.94 1.00
C LEU A 314 -1.92 -10.96 0.38
N ALA A 315 -2.89 -10.50 1.16
CA ALA A 315 -3.70 -9.33 0.81
C ALA A 315 -3.49 -8.26 1.88
N ALA A 316 -3.16 -7.06 1.46
CA ALA A 316 -2.90 -5.95 2.36
C ALA A 316 -4.18 -5.54 3.11
N TYR A 317 -4.02 -5.13 4.37
CA TYR A 317 -5.08 -4.50 5.15
C TYR A 317 -4.53 -3.37 5.99
N ASP A 318 -5.37 -2.39 6.32
CA ASP A 318 -4.98 -1.25 7.16
C ASP A 318 -4.48 -1.75 8.53
N GLY A 319 -3.25 -1.41 8.89
CA GLY A 319 -2.59 -1.84 10.12
C GLY A 319 -1.73 -3.11 9.98
N MET A 320 -1.75 -3.80 8.83
CA MET A 320 -0.89 -4.97 8.58
C MET A 320 0.59 -4.58 8.66
N GLU A 321 1.39 -5.41 9.32
CA GLU A 321 2.85 -5.28 9.36
C GLU A 321 3.50 -6.59 8.90
N ILE A 322 4.46 -6.49 7.98
CA ILE A 322 5.22 -7.61 7.42
C ILE A 322 6.70 -7.41 7.77
N ALA A 323 7.31 -8.39 8.44
CA ALA A 323 8.76 -8.48 8.60
C ALA A 323 9.38 -9.24 7.41
N LEU A 324 10.52 -8.76 6.89
CA LEU A 324 11.21 -9.37 5.76
C LEU A 324 12.32 -10.31 6.18
#